data_774b01a2fa05beea67df7314c31772b9
#
_entry.id   774b01a2fa05beea67df7314c31772b9
#
_cell.length_a   1.000
_cell.length_b   1.000
_cell.length_c   1.000
_cell.angle_alpha   90.00
_cell.angle_beta   90.00
_cell.angle_gamma   90.00
#
_symmetry.space_group_name_H-M   'P 1'
#
loop_
_entity.id
_entity.type
_entity.pdbx_description
1 polymer ?
#
loop_
_entity_poly.entity_id
_entity_poly.type
_entity_poly.pdbx_seq_one_letter_code
_entity_poly.pdbx_strand_id
1 'polypeptide(L)'
;CCEENTRRYIMKKFMVMAAGLMMAAVLGACAPTARNTGETSEHGTAPAGAAQQETVDGVAEKESMVVTDADPTVTVCVYSVKSDKSGLKQNMDGIDGDELDAQELLDKMAEMGVIEEGITVDKFEQKDGALTLDLSSLKESSDKLVVMAIANTFIQNYEAKTLELSVAGEKIGDGPMSFEKNYKKVN
;
A
#
# COMPACT_ATOMS: atom_id res chain seq x y z
N CYS A 1 32.73 22.69 22.74
CA CYS A 1 31.31 23.16 22.64
C CYS A 1 30.44 22.38 21.66
N CYS A 2 30.98 21.46 20.85
CA CYS A 2 30.17 20.67 19.93
C CYS A 2 29.73 19.29 20.46
N GLU A 3 30.34 18.78 21.51
CA GLU A 3 30.04 17.45 22.05
C GLU A 3 28.84 17.40 23.00
N GLU A 4 28.50 18.53 23.60
CA GLU A 4 27.42 18.57 24.61
C GLU A 4 26.02 18.57 23.99
N ASN A 5 25.89 18.97 22.73
CA ASN A 5 24.61 19.02 22.03
C ASN A 5 24.17 17.63 21.49
N THR A 6 25.11 16.78 21.19
CA THR A 6 24.85 15.40 20.70
C THR A 6 24.32 14.48 21.81
N ARG A 7 24.80 14.65 23.05
CA ARG A 7 24.32 13.85 24.20
C ARG A 7 22.89 14.18 24.62
N ARG A 8 22.44 15.41 24.46
CA ARG A 8 21.05 15.80 24.79
C ARG A 8 20.04 15.29 23.78
N TYR A 9 20.46 15.05 22.53
CA TYR A 9 19.58 14.53 21.49
C TYR A 9 19.32 13.03 21.65
N ILE A 10 20.30 12.28 22.11
CA ILE A 10 20.19 10.82 22.31
C ILE A 10 19.35 10.48 23.55
N MET A 11 19.39 11.29 24.61
CA MET A 11 18.61 11.02 25.82
C MET A 11 17.10 11.29 25.69
N LYS A 12 16.67 12.08 24.71
CA LYS A 12 15.23 12.34 24.48
C LYS A 12 14.50 11.25 23.72
N LYS A 13 15.20 10.32 23.06
CA LYS A 13 14.58 9.21 22.33
C LYS A 13 14.31 7.95 23.17
N PHE A 14 14.82 7.87 24.39
CA PHE A 14 14.66 6.66 25.22
C PHE A 14 13.58 6.76 26.32
N MET A 15 12.81 7.87 26.38
CA MET A 15 11.87 8.09 27.51
C MET A 15 10.39 8.05 27.14
N VAL A 16 10.01 7.43 25.99
CA VAL A 16 8.59 7.27 25.61
C VAL A 16 8.24 5.82 25.27
N MET A 17 8.93 4.86 25.87
CA MET A 17 8.53 3.45 25.77
C MET A 17 8.32 2.83 27.15
N ALA A 18 7.32 3.28 27.90
CA ALA A 18 6.80 2.53 29.03
C ALA A 18 5.44 3.11 29.48
N ALA A 19 4.34 2.79 28.82
CA ALA A 19 3.02 2.71 29.45
C ALA A 19 1.99 2.24 28.41
N GLY A 20 1.44 1.05 28.59
CA GLY A 20 0.24 0.68 27.82
C GLY A 20 0.08 -0.81 27.53
N LEU A 21 0.36 -1.66 28.52
CA LEU A 21 -0.05 -3.07 28.47
C LEU A 21 -1.25 -3.24 29.41
N MET A 22 -2.46 -3.30 28.85
CA MET A 22 -3.64 -3.98 29.40
C MET A 22 -4.88 -3.64 28.57
N MET A 23 -5.46 -4.63 27.90
CA MET A 23 -6.87 -5.03 27.94
C MET A 23 -7.14 -6.09 26.89
N ALA A 24 -7.25 -7.30 27.42
CA ALA A 24 -8.49 -8.07 27.58
C ALA A 24 -9.02 -8.71 26.30
N ALA A 25 -8.80 -10.02 26.25
CA ALA A 25 -9.45 -11.00 25.40
C ALA A 25 -10.98 -10.99 25.56
N VAL A 26 -11.69 -10.96 24.44
CA VAL A 26 -13.07 -11.46 24.36
C VAL A 26 -13.11 -12.51 23.26
N LEU A 27 -13.15 -13.76 23.69
CA LEU A 27 -13.41 -14.94 22.88
C LEU A 27 -14.91 -14.96 22.52
N GLY A 28 -15.23 -14.71 21.27
CA GLY A 28 -16.53 -14.94 20.70
C GLY A 28 -16.48 -16.18 19.79
N ALA A 29 -16.75 -17.35 20.36
CA ALA A 29 -16.96 -18.57 19.62
C ALA A 29 -18.29 -18.51 18.87
N CYS A 30 -18.31 -18.50 17.56
CA CYS A 30 -19.46 -18.84 16.73
C CYS A 30 -19.23 -20.19 16.08
N ALA A 31 -19.90 -21.21 16.58
CA ALA A 31 -19.99 -22.54 15.99
C ALA A 31 -20.93 -22.51 14.77
N PRO A 32 -20.62 -23.20 13.67
CA PRO A 32 -21.56 -23.37 12.58
C PRO A 32 -22.55 -24.50 12.93
N THR A 33 -23.82 -24.16 13.01
CA THR A 33 -24.90 -25.14 13.14
C THR A 33 -25.26 -25.68 11.77
N ALA A 34 -24.88 -26.92 11.51
CA ALA A 34 -25.46 -27.71 10.44
C ALA A 34 -26.88 -28.10 10.84
N ARG A 35 -27.88 -27.74 10.06
CA ARG A 35 -29.19 -28.38 10.04
C ARG A 35 -29.50 -28.84 8.66
N ASN A 36 -29.38 -30.15 8.53
CA ASN A 36 -29.94 -30.97 7.46
C ASN A 36 -31.31 -31.44 7.93
N THR A 37 -32.35 -31.16 7.15
CA THR A 37 -33.65 -31.85 7.15
C THR A 37 -34.18 -31.58 5.73
N GLY A 38 -34.25 -32.49 4.81
CA GLY A 38 -34.94 -33.74 4.73
C GLY A 38 -36.36 -33.56 4.22
N GLU A 39 -36.64 -33.91 2.99
CA GLU A 39 -37.81 -34.69 2.57
C GLU A 39 -37.83 -34.85 1.05
N THR A 40 -37.63 -36.05 0.62
CA THR A 40 -38.43 -37.03 -0.11
C THR A 40 -39.30 -36.51 -1.25
N SER A 41 -38.98 -36.94 -2.48
CA SER A 41 -40.01 -37.55 -3.37
C SER A 41 -39.36 -38.42 -4.45
N GLU A 42 -39.92 -39.59 -4.54
CA GLU A 42 -39.63 -40.76 -5.38
C GLU A 42 -39.87 -40.52 -6.88
N HIS A 43 -39.21 -41.28 -7.67
CA HIS A 43 -39.61 -42.20 -8.78
C HIS A 43 -38.56 -42.10 -9.89
N GLY A 44 -37.90 -43.17 -10.21
CA GLY A 44 -38.21 -44.24 -11.00
C GLY A 44 -37.03 -44.85 -11.72
N THR A 45 -36.79 -46.12 -11.51
CA THR A 45 -36.38 -47.15 -12.46
C THR A 45 -34.94 -47.18 -13.01
N ALA A 46 -34.19 -48.19 -12.54
CA ALA A 46 -32.99 -48.75 -13.18
C ALA A 46 -33.29 -49.46 -14.51
N PRO A 47 -32.27 -49.73 -15.38
CA PRO A 47 -31.63 -51.04 -15.22
C PRO A 47 -30.10 -51.09 -15.45
N ALA A 48 -29.53 -52.00 -14.79
CA ALA A 48 -28.31 -52.79 -14.93
C ALA A 48 -27.37 -52.52 -16.15
N GLY A 49 -26.08 -52.33 -15.83
CA GLY A 49 -24.98 -52.51 -16.74
C GLY A 49 -23.68 -52.60 -15.91
N ALA A 50 -23.29 -53.84 -15.63
CA ALA A 50 -22.04 -54.15 -14.96
C ALA A 50 -20.86 -53.74 -15.84
N ALA A 51 -20.00 -52.88 -15.34
CA ALA A 51 -18.65 -52.74 -15.83
C ALA A 51 -17.74 -52.72 -14.62
N GLN A 52 -16.87 -53.69 -14.57
CA GLN A 52 -15.79 -53.86 -13.60
C GLN A 52 -14.89 -52.62 -13.67
N GLN A 53 -14.77 -51.97 -12.55
CA GLN A 53 -13.80 -50.90 -12.37
C GLN A 53 -12.54 -51.53 -11.79
N GLU A 54 -11.54 -51.68 -12.65
CA GLU A 54 -10.20 -52.02 -12.22
C GLU A 54 -9.68 -50.92 -11.26
N THR A 55 -9.32 -51.33 -10.06
CA THR A 55 -8.58 -50.50 -9.11
C THR A 55 -7.16 -50.31 -9.64
N VAL A 56 -6.94 -49.18 -10.27
CA VAL A 56 -5.58 -48.66 -10.53
C VAL A 56 -5.13 -47.96 -9.25
N ASP A 57 -4.22 -48.58 -8.53
CA ASP A 57 -3.42 -47.95 -7.47
C ASP A 57 -2.59 -46.85 -8.09
N GLY A 58 -3.21 -45.71 -8.31
CA GLY A 58 -2.55 -44.46 -8.59
C GLY A 58 -2.34 -43.69 -7.29
N VAL A 59 -1.19 -43.85 -6.67
CA VAL A 59 -0.71 -42.94 -5.67
C VAL A 59 -0.60 -41.60 -6.36
N ALA A 60 -1.56 -40.71 -6.13
CA ALA A 60 -1.44 -39.33 -6.52
C ALA A 60 -0.21 -38.78 -5.77
N GLU A 61 0.90 -38.62 -6.48
CA GLU A 61 1.99 -37.80 -6.00
C GLU A 61 1.39 -36.43 -5.70
N LYS A 62 1.33 -36.09 -4.41
CA LYS A 62 1.13 -34.72 -3.98
C LYS A 62 2.28 -33.93 -4.62
N GLU A 63 1.99 -33.24 -5.71
CA GLU A 63 2.88 -32.19 -6.16
C GLU A 63 3.06 -31.25 -4.98
N SER A 64 4.23 -31.36 -4.36
CA SER A 64 4.70 -30.41 -3.37
C SER A 64 4.75 -29.09 -4.12
N MET A 65 3.78 -28.20 -3.87
CA MET A 65 3.92 -26.82 -4.27
C MET A 65 5.21 -26.33 -3.63
N VAL A 66 6.26 -26.23 -4.43
CA VAL A 66 7.46 -25.47 -4.06
C VAL A 66 6.97 -24.05 -3.93
N VAL A 67 6.71 -23.63 -2.70
CA VAL A 67 6.60 -22.20 -2.38
C VAL A 67 8.00 -21.68 -2.67
N THR A 68 8.20 -21.14 -3.86
CA THR A 68 9.35 -20.28 -4.11
C THR A 68 9.20 -19.14 -3.12
N ASP A 69 10.20 -18.97 -2.25
CA ASP A 69 10.34 -17.77 -1.45
C ASP A 69 10.40 -16.62 -2.46
N ALA A 70 9.26 -16.03 -2.75
CA ALA A 70 9.19 -14.80 -3.52
C ALA A 70 9.81 -13.71 -2.63
N ASP A 71 10.71 -12.93 -3.20
CA ASP A 71 11.25 -11.78 -2.50
C ASP A 71 10.09 -10.89 -2.00
N PRO A 72 10.18 -10.35 -0.79
CA PRO A 72 9.11 -9.52 -0.24
C PRO A 72 8.86 -8.32 -1.16
N THR A 73 7.59 -7.99 -1.35
CA THR A 73 7.17 -6.90 -2.22
C THR A 73 6.10 -6.07 -1.55
N VAL A 74 6.31 -4.76 -1.46
CA VAL A 74 5.32 -3.80 -0.98
C VAL A 74 4.44 -3.35 -2.13
N THR A 75 3.12 -3.56 -2.02
CA THR A 75 2.16 -3.05 -3.00
C THR A 75 1.97 -1.56 -2.80
N VAL A 76 2.17 -0.77 -3.84
CA VAL A 76 2.02 0.68 -3.83
C VAL A 76 0.93 1.15 -4.78
N CYS A 77 0.34 2.27 -4.44
CA CYS A 77 -0.67 2.95 -5.23
C CYS A 77 -0.08 4.24 -5.80
N VAL A 78 0.09 4.31 -7.12
CA VAL A 78 0.65 5.47 -7.81
C VAL A 78 -0.44 6.20 -8.59
N TYR A 79 -0.60 7.49 -8.32
CA TYR A 79 -1.46 8.36 -9.09
C TYR A 79 -0.69 8.98 -10.26
N SER A 80 -1.31 9.00 -11.43
CA SER A 80 -0.76 9.63 -12.62
C SER A 80 -1.81 10.51 -13.31
N VAL A 81 -1.36 11.48 -14.07
CA VAL A 81 -2.23 12.35 -14.86
C VAL A 81 -2.81 11.55 -16.02
N LYS A 82 -4.11 11.65 -16.24
CA LYS A 82 -4.76 11.05 -17.41
C LYS A 82 -4.25 11.69 -18.69
N SER A 83 -4.18 10.90 -19.78
CA SER A 83 -3.68 11.37 -21.07
C SER A 83 -4.43 12.58 -21.64
N ASP A 84 -5.73 12.69 -21.33
CA ASP A 84 -6.58 13.81 -21.71
C ASP A 84 -6.48 15.01 -20.73
N LYS A 85 -5.63 14.92 -19.71
CA LYS A 85 -5.44 15.90 -18.63
C LYS A 85 -6.74 16.29 -17.90
N SER A 86 -7.76 15.42 -17.91
CA SER A 86 -9.04 15.66 -17.24
C SER A 86 -8.99 15.41 -15.72
N GLY A 87 -7.91 14.83 -15.20
CA GLY A 87 -7.75 14.49 -13.80
C GLY A 87 -6.71 13.41 -13.60
N LEU A 88 -6.83 12.70 -12.48
CA LEU A 88 -5.90 11.65 -12.08
C LEU A 88 -6.48 10.25 -12.32
N LYS A 89 -5.63 9.28 -12.55
CA LYS A 89 -5.91 7.85 -12.51
C LYS A 89 -5.02 7.17 -11.48
N GLN A 90 -5.54 6.14 -10.85
CA GLN A 90 -4.84 5.30 -9.89
C GLN A 90 -4.28 4.08 -10.61
N ASN A 91 -3.05 3.72 -10.28
CA ASN A 91 -2.40 2.50 -10.74
C ASN A 91 -1.85 1.77 -9.51
N MET A 92 -1.84 0.44 -9.56
CA MET A 92 -1.23 -0.39 -8.52
C MET A 92 0.03 -1.03 -9.08
N ASP A 93 1.11 -1.05 -8.32
CA ASP A 93 2.37 -1.67 -8.68
C ASP A 93 3.08 -2.22 -7.44
N GLY A 94 4.22 -2.90 -7.60
CA GLY A 94 5.06 -3.43 -6.54
C GLY A 94 6.40 -2.72 -6.45
N ILE A 95 6.92 -2.61 -5.24
CA ILE A 95 8.30 -2.22 -4.95
C ILE A 95 8.91 -3.39 -4.18
N ASP A 96 10.10 -3.85 -4.60
CA ASP A 96 10.79 -4.95 -3.91
C ASP A 96 11.25 -4.47 -2.53
N GLY A 97 10.98 -5.28 -1.50
CA GLY A 97 11.34 -4.95 -0.12
C GLY A 97 10.21 -5.20 0.88
N ASP A 98 10.52 -5.10 2.16
CA ASP A 98 9.59 -5.33 3.30
C ASP A 98 9.00 -4.02 3.81
N GLU A 99 9.64 -2.90 3.56
CA GLU A 99 9.25 -1.56 4.01
C GLU A 99 9.22 -0.59 2.84
N LEU A 100 8.35 0.38 2.91
CA LEU A 100 8.23 1.41 1.90
C LEU A 100 9.19 2.56 2.20
N ASP A 101 10.13 2.80 1.31
CA ASP A 101 11.01 3.98 1.32
C ASP A 101 10.45 5.11 0.45
N ALA A 102 10.66 6.37 0.88
CA ALA A 102 10.14 7.53 0.18
C ALA A 102 10.83 7.78 -1.17
N GLN A 103 12.13 7.45 -1.27
CA GLN A 103 12.86 7.56 -2.53
C GLN A 103 12.42 6.49 -3.51
N GLU A 104 12.26 5.25 -3.06
CA GLU A 104 11.79 4.15 -3.90
C GLU A 104 10.38 4.41 -4.46
N LEU A 105 9.49 5.00 -3.64
CA LEU A 105 8.16 5.41 -4.10
C LEU A 105 8.26 6.51 -5.16
N LEU A 106 9.17 7.46 -4.99
CA LEU A 106 9.42 8.53 -5.95
C LEU A 106 10.00 7.97 -7.25
N ASP A 107 10.96 7.05 -7.16
CA ASP A 107 11.57 6.37 -8.32
C ASP A 107 10.52 5.55 -9.08
N LYS A 108 9.61 4.89 -8.38
CA LYS A 108 8.46 4.20 -9.00
C LYS A 108 7.55 5.17 -9.75
N MET A 109 7.32 6.37 -9.22
CA MET A 109 6.56 7.40 -9.93
C MET A 109 7.28 7.86 -11.21
N ALA A 110 8.61 7.95 -11.18
CA ALA A 110 9.42 8.28 -12.36
C ALA A 110 9.38 7.14 -13.41
N GLU A 111 9.55 5.89 -12.98
CA GLU A 111 9.41 4.70 -13.83
C GLU A 111 8.05 4.66 -14.56
N MET A 112 6.98 5.04 -13.85
CA MET A 112 5.64 5.12 -14.42
C MET A 112 5.38 6.39 -15.25
N GLY A 113 6.38 7.25 -15.43
CA GLY A 113 6.29 8.47 -16.22
C GLY A 113 5.39 9.56 -15.61
N VAL A 114 5.23 9.57 -14.29
CA VAL A 114 4.45 10.60 -13.57
C VAL A 114 5.29 11.86 -13.39
N ILE A 115 6.56 11.68 -13.11
CA ILE A 115 7.58 12.72 -12.94
C ILE A 115 8.83 12.35 -13.73
N GLU A 116 9.80 13.25 -13.83
CA GLU A 116 11.09 13.00 -14.45
C GLU A 116 11.98 12.10 -13.56
N GLU A 117 12.91 11.38 -14.19
CA GLU A 117 13.92 10.59 -13.49
C GLU A 117 14.98 11.46 -12.82
N GLY A 118 15.62 10.94 -11.78
CA GLY A 118 16.75 11.56 -11.10
C GLY A 118 16.40 12.63 -10.06
N ILE A 119 15.13 12.73 -9.69
CA ILE A 119 14.70 13.55 -8.56
C ILE A 119 15.03 12.81 -7.27
N THR A 120 15.59 13.51 -6.28
CA THR A 120 15.88 12.97 -4.95
C THR A 120 14.94 13.52 -3.89
N VAL A 121 14.68 12.70 -2.87
CA VAL A 121 13.99 13.12 -1.66
C VAL A 121 15.03 13.76 -0.72
N ASP A 122 15.04 15.08 -0.61
CA ASP A 122 15.95 15.81 0.26
C ASP A 122 15.49 15.78 1.72
N LYS A 123 14.17 15.69 1.93
CA LYS A 123 13.57 15.57 3.25
C LYS A 123 12.26 14.80 3.18
N PHE A 124 12.11 13.85 4.10
CA PHE A 124 10.84 13.17 4.34
C PHE A 124 10.58 13.02 5.83
N GLU A 125 9.43 13.49 6.29
CA GLU A 125 9.00 13.36 7.69
C GLU A 125 7.51 13.02 7.75
N GLN A 126 7.16 12.08 8.62
CA GLN A 126 5.77 11.77 8.98
C GLN A 126 5.55 12.06 10.45
N LYS A 127 4.60 12.94 10.76
CA LYS A 127 4.26 13.29 12.14
C LYS A 127 2.78 13.58 12.28
N ASP A 128 2.12 12.92 13.24
CA ASP A 128 0.71 13.13 13.59
C ASP A 128 -0.27 13.01 12.40
N GLY A 129 0.11 12.20 11.39
CA GLY A 129 -0.65 12.02 10.16
C GLY A 129 -0.43 13.11 9.10
N ALA A 130 0.53 13.99 9.30
CA ALA A 130 1.01 14.94 8.30
C ALA A 130 2.34 14.48 7.72
N LEU A 131 2.51 14.59 6.42
CA LEU A 131 3.77 14.38 5.72
C LEU A 131 4.40 15.72 5.36
N THR A 132 5.72 15.77 5.45
CA THR A 132 6.54 16.82 4.87
C THR A 132 7.50 16.17 3.88
N LEU A 133 7.43 16.56 2.62
CA LEU A 133 8.25 16.06 1.53
C LEU A 133 8.97 17.24 0.86
N ASP A 134 10.28 17.16 0.77
CA ASP A 134 11.09 18.11 0.00
C ASP A 134 11.84 17.36 -1.10
N LEU A 135 11.66 17.79 -2.33
CA LEU A 135 12.27 17.20 -3.51
C LEU A 135 13.41 18.11 -4.01
N SER A 136 14.48 17.51 -4.50
CA SER A 136 15.63 18.27 -5.06
C SER A 136 15.23 19.11 -6.27
N SER A 137 14.28 18.65 -7.06
CA SER A 137 13.75 19.35 -8.24
C SER A 137 12.36 18.83 -8.59
N LEU A 138 11.61 19.60 -9.35
CA LEU A 138 10.38 19.17 -10.02
C LEU A 138 10.10 20.13 -11.17
N LYS A 139 10.27 19.67 -12.41
CA LYS A 139 10.11 20.50 -13.61
C LYS A 139 8.67 21.02 -13.75
N GLU A 140 7.70 20.20 -13.42
CA GLU A 140 6.28 20.52 -13.51
C GLU A 140 5.69 20.97 -12.16
N SER A 141 6.48 21.65 -11.32
CA SER A 141 6.05 22.14 -10.01
C SER A 141 4.85 23.12 -10.06
N SER A 142 4.60 23.72 -11.21
CA SER A 142 3.41 24.57 -11.48
C SER A 142 2.21 23.79 -12.02
N ASP A 143 2.35 22.54 -12.46
CA ASP A 143 1.22 21.72 -12.91
C ASP A 143 0.50 21.11 -11.70
N LYS A 144 -0.66 21.66 -11.40
CA LYS A 144 -1.48 21.21 -10.25
C LYS A 144 -1.89 19.74 -10.33
N LEU A 145 -1.98 19.15 -11.53
CA LEU A 145 -2.29 17.72 -11.68
C LEU A 145 -1.10 16.86 -11.26
N VAL A 146 0.11 17.23 -11.66
CA VAL A 146 1.35 16.53 -11.25
C VAL A 146 1.58 16.66 -9.75
N VAL A 147 1.46 17.86 -9.22
CA VAL A 147 1.58 18.14 -7.78
C VAL A 147 0.56 17.33 -6.97
N MET A 148 -0.69 17.26 -7.42
CA MET A 148 -1.72 16.47 -6.75
C MET A 148 -1.52 14.95 -6.94
N ALA A 149 -0.94 14.51 -8.04
CA ALA A 149 -0.56 13.11 -8.24
C ALA A 149 0.49 12.68 -7.21
N ILE A 150 1.52 13.51 -6.99
CA ILE A 150 2.52 13.28 -5.94
C ILE A 150 1.85 13.25 -4.57
N ALA A 151 1.03 14.24 -4.25
CA ALA A 151 0.35 14.33 -2.96
C ALA A 151 -0.52 13.09 -2.69
N ASN A 152 -1.36 12.69 -3.64
CA ASN A 152 -2.22 11.52 -3.48
C ASN A 152 -1.43 10.22 -3.34
N THR A 153 -0.33 10.07 -4.08
CA THR A 153 0.55 8.90 -4.00
C THR A 153 1.14 8.77 -2.60
N PHE A 154 1.77 9.82 -2.10
CA PHE A 154 2.39 9.78 -0.78
C PHE A 154 1.36 9.66 0.35
N ILE A 155 0.30 10.45 0.33
CA ILE A 155 -0.75 10.42 1.36
C ILE A 155 -1.37 9.02 1.48
N GLN A 156 -1.65 8.36 0.36
CA GLN A 156 -2.28 7.04 0.39
C GLN A 156 -1.33 5.95 0.87
N ASN A 157 -0.11 5.91 0.38
CA ASN A 157 0.83 4.84 0.73
C ASN A 157 1.36 4.95 2.17
N TYR A 158 1.44 6.16 2.72
CA TYR A 158 1.85 6.40 4.11
C TYR A 158 0.66 6.56 5.08
N GLU A 159 -0.58 6.33 4.62
CA GLU A 159 -1.80 6.46 5.42
C GLU A 159 -1.91 7.81 6.14
N ALA A 160 -1.44 8.87 5.47
CA ALA A 160 -1.44 10.21 6.03
C ALA A 160 -2.76 10.95 5.75
N LYS A 161 -2.93 12.09 6.40
CA LYS A 161 -4.08 12.99 6.18
C LYS A 161 -3.74 14.11 5.23
N THR A 162 -2.51 14.61 5.34
CA THR A 162 -2.05 15.76 4.56
C THR A 162 -0.59 15.62 4.17
N LEU A 163 -0.21 16.30 3.09
CA LEU A 163 1.16 16.46 2.63
C LEU A 163 1.52 17.93 2.44
N GLU A 164 2.62 18.38 3.01
CA GLU A 164 3.29 19.63 2.66
C GLU A 164 4.44 19.30 1.71
N LEU A 165 4.37 19.81 0.48
CA LEU A 165 5.38 19.59 -0.55
C LEU A 165 6.26 20.83 -0.71
N SER A 166 7.55 20.61 -0.78
CA SER A 166 8.56 21.61 -1.15
C SER A 166 9.41 21.10 -2.31
N VAL A 167 10.02 22.00 -3.04
CA VAL A 167 11.01 21.72 -4.08
C VAL A 167 12.21 22.63 -3.85
N ALA A 168 13.39 22.05 -3.63
CA ALA A 168 14.61 22.78 -3.26
C ALA A 168 14.40 23.75 -2.08
N GLY A 169 13.59 23.32 -1.09
CA GLY A 169 13.23 24.10 0.09
C GLY A 169 12.12 25.14 -0.12
N GLU A 170 11.65 25.37 -1.34
CA GLU A 170 10.53 26.27 -1.63
C GLU A 170 9.19 25.52 -1.59
N LYS A 171 8.24 26.02 -0.79
CA LYS A 171 6.91 25.40 -0.66
C LYS A 171 6.11 25.50 -1.94
N ILE A 172 5.46 24.39 -2.29
CA ILE A 172 4.56 24.29 -3.43
C ILE A 172 3.10 24.39 -2.95
N GLY A 173 2.37 25.34 -3.52
CA GLY A 173 0.96 25.59 -3.17
C GLY A 173 0.77 26.49 -1.94
N ASP A 174 -0.50 26.69 -1.58
CA ASP A 174 -0.90 27.64 -0.52
C ASP A 174 -0.91 26.99 0.88
N GLY A 175 -0.52 25.72 1.01
CA GLY A 175 -0.50 25.00 2.29
C GLY A 175 -0.58 23.47 2.11
N PRO A 176 -0.77 22.73 3.23
CA PRO A 176 -0.84 21.28 3.18
C PRO A 176 -1.97 20.78 2.28
N MET A 177 -1.66 19.83 1.42
CA MET A 177 -2.60 19.19 0.52
C MET A 177 -3.26 18.00 1.21
N SER A 178 -4.54 17.78 0.93
CA SER A 178 -5.28 16.60 1.35
C SER A 178 -5.49 15.65 0.19
N PHE A 179 -5.78 14.38 0.49
CA PHE A 179 -6.09 13.39 -0.53
C PHE A 179 -7.37 13.73 -1.30
N GLU A 180 -7.27 13.79 -2.61
CA GLU A 180 -8.40 14.07 -3.53
C GLU A 180 -8.51 13.03 -4.64
N LYS A 181 -9.26 11.96 -4.39
CA LYS A 181 -9.45 10.85 -5.35
C LYS A 181 -9.91 11.31 -6.74
N ASN A 182 -10.79 12.30 -6.78
CA ASN A 182 -11.43 12.78 -8.02
C ASN A 182 -10.91 14.17 -8.42
N TYR A 183 -9.65 14.48 -8.09
CA TYR A 183 -9.09 15.76 -8.46
C TYR A 183 -9.19 16.01 -9.96
N LYS A 184 -9.79 17.12 -10.32
CA LYS A 184 -9.94 17.58 -11.71
C LYS A 184 -9.39 18.98 -11.82
N LYS A 185 -8.72 19.26 -12.93
CA LYS A 185 -8.32 20.64 -13.21
C LYS A 185 -9.58 21.50 -13.37
N VAL A 186 -9.74 22.47 -12.48
CA VAL A 186 -10.78 23.51 -12.66
C VAL A 186 -10.21 24.51 -13.65
N ASN A 187 -10.86 24.64 -14.80
CA ASN A 187 -10.53 25.65 -15.83
C ASN A 187 -10.95 27.05 -15.39
#